data_03e27bed85e53624ce7c22a23784eab1
#
_entry.id   03e27bed85e53624ce7c22a23784eab1
#
_cell.length_a   1.000
_cell.length_b   1.000
_cell.length_c   1.000
_cell.angle_alpha   90.00
_cell.angle_beta   90.00
_cell.angle_gamma   90.00
#
_symmetry.space_group_name_H-M   'P 1'
#
loop_
_entity.id
_entity.type
_entity.pdbx_description
1 polymer ?
#
loop_
_entity_poly.entity_id
_entity_poly.type
_entity_poly.pdbx_seq_one_letter_code
_entity_poly.pdbx_strand_id
1 'polypeptide(L)'
;MFCAFCKSFTLNTFCKICSQILSEPSPIVRELEGFKIYSFYGYSEIKELIHSKHQMHGYFIYKNLAKFAFKKFAKSFSFPDQIYALPIDDRVRFGYSHTAILANTLRAKNLKPIFHALHATSKISYSGRDLQFRQNNPRNFKILKKITAPIILVDDIVTTGTTILEAKNTLEKAGIKVLFALVLADAKH
;
A
#
# COMPACT_ATOMS: atom_id res chain seq x y z
N MET A 1 0.95 24.18 14.51
CA MET A 1 1.10 23.28 13.36
C MET A 1 -0.16 23.37 12.51
N PHE A 2 -0.08 23.03 11.21
CA PHE A 2 -1.25 23.08 10.31
C PHE A 2 -1.68 21.66 9.91
N CYS A 3 -2.98 21.48 9.75
CA CYS A 3 -3.58 20.22 9.28
C CYS A 3 -2.98 19.84 7.91
N ALA A 4 -2.50 18.62 7.77
CA ALA A 4 -1.89 18.15 6.54
C ALA A 4 -2.86 18.14 5.34
N PHE A 5 -4.18 18.11 5.60
CA PHE A 5 -5.20 18.08 4.56
C PHE A 5 -5.78 19.46 4.24
N CYS A 6 -6.45 20.12 5.18
CA CYS A 6 -7.14 21.38 4.94
C CYS A 6 -6.36 22.65 5.33
N LYS A 7 -5.13 22.51 5.85
CA LYS A 7 -4.24 23.60 6.27
C LYS A 7 -4.77 24.47 7.45
N SER A 8 -5.89 24.13 8.08
CA SER A 8 -6.34 24.79 9.30
C SER A 8 -5.39 24.55 10.48
N PHE A 9 -5.36 25.44 11.48
CA PHE A 9 -4.53 25.26 12.66
C PHE A 9 -4.97 24.02 13.46
N THR A 10 -4.01 23.20 13.88
CA THR A 10 -4.23 22.01 14.70
C THR A 10 -2.94 21.60 15.41
N LEU A 11 -3.06 20.89 16.53
CA LEU A 11 -1.92 20.26 17.22
C LEU A 11 -1.63 18.82 16.71
N ASN A 12 -2.49 18.27 15.87
CA ASN A 12 -2.36 16.92 15.32
C ASN A 12 -2.03 16.96 13.83
N THR A 13 -1.67 15.81 13.26
CA THR A 13 -1.44 15.65 11.81
C THR A 13 -2.66 16.10 10.99
N PHE A 14 -3.87 15.74 11.46
CA PHE A 14 -5.15 16.14 10.89
C PHE A 14 -6.01 16.83 11.94
N CYS A 15 -6.76 17.84 11.58
CA CYS A 15 -7.78 18.41 12.44
C CYS A 15 -8.94 17.42 12.64
N LYS A 16 -9.83 17.69 13.58
CA LYS A 16 -10.95 16.79 13.93
C LYS A 16 -11.83 16.49 12.72
N ILE A 17 -12.20 17.51 11.94
CA ILE A 17 -13.06 17.35 10.75
C ILE A 17 -12.37 16.48 9.68
N CYS A 18 -11.11 16.77 9.34
CA CYS A 18 -10.37 15.98 8.36
C CYS A 18 -10.12 14.54 8.84
N SER A 19 -9.89 14.34 10.13
CA SER A 19 -9.78 12.98 10.70
C SER A 19 -11.08 12.19 10.56
N GLN A 20 -12.24 12.81 10.74
CA GLN A 20 -13.54 12.17 10.52
C GLN A 20 -13.73 11.78 9.06
N ILE A 21 -13.54 12.72 8.12
CA ILE A 21 -13.67 12.48 6.68
C ILE A 21 -12.74 11.32 6.25
N LEU A 22 -11.46 11.39 6.60
CA LEU A 22 -10.47 10.38 6.21
C LEU A 22 -10.65 9.03 6.93
N SER A 23 -11.38 8.98 8.04
CA SER A 23 -11.66 7.72 8.75
C SER A 23 -12.81 6.91 8.14
N GLU A 24 -13.51 7.46 7.16
CA GLU A 24 -14.61 6.81 6.44
C GLU A 24 -14.30 6.68 4.94
N PRO A 25 -13.27 5.89 4.59
CA PRO A 25 -12.92 5.68 3.19
C PRO A 25 -14.05 4.95 2.45
N SER A 26 -14.21 5.27 1.18
CA SER A 26 -15.11 4.57 0.24
C SER A 26 -14.32 3.52 -0.55
N PRO A 27 -14.35 2.23 -0.16
CA PRO A 27 -13.54 1.23 -0.83
C PRO A 27 -13.88 1.08 -2.31
N ILE A 28 -12.85 1.06 -3.14
CA ILE A 28 -12.92 0.87 -4.59
C ILE A 28 -12.34 -0.50 -4.89
N VAL A 29 -12.97 -1.27 -5.76
CA VAL A 29 -12.45 -2.56 -6.22
C VAL A 29 -12.13 -2.46 -7.70
N ARG A 30 -10.88 -2.75 -8.03
CA ARG A 30 -10.43 -2.90 -9.41
C ARG A 30 -10.03 -4.35 -9.65
N GLU A 31 -10.41 -4.89 -10.80
CA GLU A 31 -9.96 -6.20 -11.24
C GLU A 31 -9.02 -6.05 -12.44
N LEU A 32 -7.86 -6.69 -12.37
CA LEU A 32 -6.86 -6.74 -13.42
C LEU A 32 -6.44 -8.20 -13.64
N GLU A 33 -6.64 -8.73 -14.82
CA GLU A 33 -6.31 -10.12 -15.16
C GLU A 33 -6.89 -11.13 -14.15
N GLY A 34 -8.15 -10.95 -13.72
CA GLY A 34 -8.81 -11.78 -12.72
C GLY A 34 -8.32 -11.56 -11.26
N PHE A 35 -7.40 -10.63 -11.05
CA PHE A 35 -6.86 -10.32 -9.73
C PHE A 35 -7.48 -9.08 -9.13
N LYS A 36 -8.02 -9.19 -7.90
CA LYS A 36 -8.71 -8.10 -7.22
C LYS A 36 -7.73 -7.21 -6.45
N ILE A 37 -7.88 -5.92 -6.63
CA ILE A 37 -7.14 -4.85 -5.94
C ILE A 37 -8.17 -3.98 -5.23
N TYR A 38 -8.07 -3.90 -3.92
CA TYR A 38 -8.92 -3.07 -3.08
C TYR A 38 -8.16 -1.81 -2.69
N SER A 39 -8.71 -0.65 -3.01
CA SER A 39 -8.20 0.66 -2.60
C SER A 39 -9.19 1.33 -1.65
N PHE A 40 -8.68 2.15 -0.74
CA PHE A 40 -9.50 2.80 0.27
C PHE A 40 -9.97 4.19 -0.15
N TYR A 41 -9.19 4.87 -1.00
CA TYR A 41 -9.47 6.23 -1.46
C TYR A 41 -9.30 6.34 -2.97
N GLY A 42 -10.01 7.30 -3.58
CA GLY A 42 -9.64 7.84 -4.87
C GLY A 42 -8.32 8.63 -4.75
N TYR A 43 -7.46 8.54 -5.77
CA TYR A 43 -6.20 9.29 -5.74
C TYR A 43 -6.42 10.80 -5.70
N SER A 44 -7.42 11.30 -6.42
CA SER A 44 -7.78 12.72 -6.43
C SER A 44 -8.11 13.27 -5.03
N GLU A 45 -8.68 12.43 -4.15
CA GLU A 45 -9.07 12.80 -2.79
C GLU A 45 -7.87 13.03 -1.87
N ILE A 46 -6.80 12.26 -2.02
CA ILE A 46 -5.66 12.26 -1.08
C ILE A 46 -4.29 12.44 -1.76
N LYS A 47 -4.27 12.95 -2.99
CA LYS A 47 -3.06 13.12 -3.82
C LYS A 47 -1.91 13.80 -3.06
N GLU A 48 -2.16 14.92 -2.41
CA GLU A 48 -1.13 15.66 -1.69
C GLU A 48 -0.60 14.89 -0.47
N LEU A 49 -1.47 14.12 0.19
CA LEU A 49 -1.09 13.27 1.31
C LEU A 49 -0.18 12.12 0.85
N ILE A 50 -0.48 11.52 -0.31
CA ILE A 50 0.37 10.47 -0.90
C ILE A 50 1.74 11.01 -1.30
N HIS A 51 1.80 12.22 -1.87
CA HIS A 51 3.06 12.85 -2.26
C HIS A 51 3.98 13.13 -1.06
N SER A 52 3.44 13.23 0.15
CA SER A 52 4.24 13.41 1.37
C SER A 52 5.24 12.28 1.64
N LYS A 53 5.10 11.12 0.95
CA LYS A 53 6.05 9.99 1.09
C LYS A 53 7.50 10.33 0.79
N HIS A 54 7.74 11.43 0.09
CA HIS A 54 9.07 11.93 -0.22
C HIS A 54 9.64 12.88 0.84
N GLN A 55 8.98 13.03 1.99
CA GLN A 55 9.33 13.95 3.06
C GLN A 55 9.24 13.25 4.42
N MET A 56 10.07 13.66 5.39
CA MET A 56 10.10 13.03 6.72
C MET A 56 8.75 13.10 7.45
N HIS A 57 8.02 14.21 7.32
CA HIS A 57 6.71 14.34 7.97
C HIS A 57 5.64 13.42 7.35
N GLY A 58 5.85 12.89 6.16
CA GLY A 58 5.00 11.88 5.53
C GLY A 58 4.82 10.64 6.40
N TYR A 59 5.78 10.30 7.27
CA TYR A 59 5.62 9.23 8.25
C TYR A 59 4.34 9.35 9.08
N PHE A 60 4.08 10.53 9.63
CA PHE A 60 2.89 10.77 10.45
C PHE A 60 1.60 10.73 9.62
N ILE A 61 1.65 11.23 8.39
CA ILE A 61 0.53 11.19 7.45
C ILE A 61 0.18 9.73 7.13
N TYR A 62 1.15 8.94 6.68
CA TYR A 62 0.94 7.53 6.35
C TYR A 62 0.49 6.69 7.56
N LYS A 63 1.04 6.96 8.75
CA LYS A 63 0.61 6.30 9.99
C LYS A 63 -0.86 6.54 10.32
N ASN A 64 -1.36 7.77 10.12
CA ASN A 64 -2.77 8.08 10.34
C ASN A 64 -3.66 7.49 9.24
N LEU A 65 -3.31 7.63 7.96
CA LEU A 65 -4.07 7.01 6.86
C LEU A 65 -4.14 5.49 7.00
N ALA A 66 -3.03 4.84 7.38
CA ALA A 66 -3.02 3.42 7.67
C ALA A 66 -3.97 3.05 8.81
N LYS A 67 -4.02 3.85 9.87
CA LYS A 67 -4.94 3.65 10.99
C LYS A 67 -6.41 3.78 10.55
N PHE A 68 -6.72 4.75 9.71
CA PHE A 68 -8.08 5.01 9.25
C PHE A 68 -8.59 3.90 8.30
N ALA A 69 -7.74 3.43 7.39
CA ALA A 69 -8.08 2.47 6.34
C ALA A 69 -7.68 1.04 6.71
N PHE A 70 -6.39 0.75 6.77
CA PHE A 70 -5.87 -0.62 6.92
C PHE A 70 -6.19 -1.25 8.27
N LYS A 71 -6.13 -0.50 9.37
CA LYS A 71 -6.50 -1.04 10.68
C LYS A 71 -8.00 -1.33 10.78
N LYS A 72 -8.85 -0.51 10.15
CA LYS A 72 -10.29 -0.74 10.08
C LYS A 72 -10.58 -2.03 9.31
N PHE A 73 -9.95 -2.20 8.14
CA PHE A 73 -10.00 -3.44 7.38
C PHE A 73 -9.55 -4.66 8.21
N ALA A 74 -8.38 -4.58 8.87
CA ALA A 74 -7.84 -5.69 9.64
C ALA A 74 -8.75 -6.14 10.80
N LYS A 75 -9.57 -5.25 11.34
CA LYS A 75 -10.54 -5.59 12.40
C LYS A 75 -11.76 -6.36 11.88
N SER A 76 -12.19 -6.10 10.66
CA SER A 76 -13.35 -6.77 10.03
C SER A 76 -12.94 -7.98 9.19
N PHE A 77 -11.65 -8.08 8.81
CA PHE A 77 -11.16 -9.18 8.00
C PHE A 77 -10.85 -10.40 8.84
N SER A 78 -11.43 -11.54 8.46
CA SER A 78 -11.17 -12.84 9.07
C SER A 78 -10.72 -13.84 8.03
N PHE A 79 -9.72 -14.64 8.38
CA PHE A 79 -9.24 -15.75 7.58
C PHE A 79 -8.96 -16.94 8.50
N PRO A 80 -9.34 -18.18 8.11
CA PRO A 80 -9.19 -19.34 9.01
C PRO A 80 -7.74 -19.62 9.36
N ASP A 81 -6.86 -19.53 8.38
CA ASP A 81 -5.44 -19.86 8.51
C ASP A 81 -4.56 -18.61 8.60
N GLN A 82 -3.28 -18.83 8.89
CA GLN A 82 -2.26 -17.78 8.87
C GLN A 82 -2.08 -17.25 7.44
N ILE A 83 -2.12 -15.95 7.28
CA ILE A 83 -1.76 -15.23 6.04
C ILE A 83 -0.74 -14.12 6.33
N TYR A 84 -0.02 -13.69 5.30
CA TYR A 84 0.93 -12.58 5.42
C TYR A 84 0.46 -11.34 4.65
N ALA A 85 0.67 -10.18 5.27
CA ALA A 85 0.61 -8.89 4.58
C ALA A 85 2.03 -8.55 4.08
N LEU A 86 2.23 -8.60 2.78
CA LEU A 86 3.52 -8.40 2.12
C LEU A 86 3.58 -7.02 1.47
N PRO A 87 4.35 -6.06 2.01
CA PRO A 87 4.56 -4.78 1.36
C PRO A 87 5.41 -4.95 0.10
N ILE A 88 4.99 -4.32 -0.99
CA ILE A 88 5.75 -4.30 -2.23
C ILE A 88 6.91 -3.32 -2.07
N ASP A 89 8.15 -3.84 -2.17
CA ASP A 89 9.40 -3.07 -2.09
C ASP A 89 9.49 -2.14 -0.87
N ASP A 90 9.47 -2.73 0.33
CA ASP A 90 9.45 -2.04 1.61
C ASP A 90 10.79 -1.39 2.03
N ARG A 91 11.65 -1.07 1.07
CA ARG A 91 12.91 -0.39 1.34
C ARG A 91 12.68 0.99 1.96
N VAL A 92 13.53 1.31 2.94
CA VAL A 92 13.51 2.61 3.61
C VAL A 92 13.94 3.70 2.64
N ARG A 93 13.13 4.75 2.53
CA ARG A 93 13.45 5.99 1.84
C ARG A 93 13.00 7.17 2.70
N PHE A 94 13.80 8.22 2.77
CA PHE A 94 13.49 9.40 3.60
C PHE A 94 13.21 9.05 5.09
N GLY A 95 13.92 8.04 5.63
CA GLY A 95 13.86 7.65 7.03
C GLY A 95 12.78 6.62 7.37
N TYR A 96 11.89 6.24 6.44
CA TYR A 96 10.84 5.24 6.65
C TYR A 96 10.45 4.50 5.36
N SER A 97 9.73 3.39 5.50
CA SER A 97 9.05 2.72 4.39
C SER A 97 7.54 2.93 4.52
N HIS A 98 6.94 3.63 3.56
CA HIS A 98 5.49 3.88 3.54
C HIS A 98 4.69 2.58 3.40
N THR A 99 5.11 1.65 2.53
CA THR A 99 4.44 0.35 2.35
C THR A 99 4.56 -0.54 3.59
N ALA A 100 5.71 -0.48 4.31
CA ALA A 100 5.88 -1.19 5.57
C ALA A 100 4.96 -0.64 6.68
N ILE A 101 4.73 0.68 6.75
CA ILE A 101 3.76 1.28 7.68
C ILE A 101 2.35 0.72 7.42
N LEU A 102 1.93 0.68 6.15
CA LEU A 102 0.63 0.14 5.75
C LEU A 102 0.49 -1.33 6.15
N ALA A 103 1.47 -2.17 5.77
CA ALA A 103 1.46 -3.59 6.08
C ALA A 103 1.51 -3.87 7.59
N ASN A 104 2.30 -3.11 8.36
CA ASN A 104 2.37 -3.28 9.82
C ASN A 104 1.02 -3.02 10.51
N THR A 105 0.25 -2.11 9.96
CA THR A 105 -1.06 -1.73 10.53
C THR A 105 -2.12 -2.81 10.34
N LEU A 106 -1.93 -3.73 9.39
CA LEU A 106 -2.79 -4.89 9.15
C LEU A 106 -2.64 -6.00 10.21
N ARG A 107 -1.70 -5.91 11.15
CA ARG A 107 -1.46 -6.94 12.16
C ARG A 107 -2.72 -7.31 12.93
N ALA A 108 -3.13 -8.58 12.82
CA ALA A 108 -4.28 -9.19 13.49
C ALA A 108 -3.95 -10.67 13.84
N LYS A 109 -4.91 -11.40 14.43
CA LYS A 109 -4.71 -12.79 14.92
C LYS A 109 -4.07 -13.70 13.84
N ASN A 110 -4.68 -13.77 12.65
CA ASN A 110 -4.24 -14.63 11.56
C ASN A 110 -3.63 -13.84 10.38
N LEU A 111 -3.39 -12.53 10.53
CA LEU A 111 -2.81 -11.67 9.52
C LEU A 111 -1.54 -11.02 10.09
N LYS A 112 -0.37 -11.41 9.58
CA LYS A 112 0.92 -10.93 10.06
C LYS A 112 1.70 -10.24 8.93
N PRO A 113 2.29 -9.06 9.16
CA PRO A 113 3.18 -8.46 8.18
C PRO A 113 4.46 -9.27 8.04
N ILE A 114 4.96 -9.40 6.82
CA ILE A 114 6.27 -9.98 6.51
C ILE A 114 7.10 -8.94 5.75
N PHE A 115 8.18 -8.46 6.36
CA PHE A 115 9.02 -7.41 5.83
C PHE A 115 10.27 -7.95 5.15
N HIS A 116 10.85 -7.15 4.23
CA HIS A 116 12.07 -7.47 3.50
C HIS A 116 12.00 -8.84 2.80
N ALA A 117 10.82 -9.18 2.28
CA ALA A 117 10.58 -10.45 1.63
C ALA A 117 10.48 -10.35 0.11
N LEU A 118 10.12 -9.18 -0.43
CA LEU A 118 10.02 -8.92 -1.86
C LEU A 118 10.60 -7.54 -2.20
N HIS A 119 11.73 -7.52 -2.91
CA HIS A 119 12.37 -6.27 -3.32
C HIS A 119 12.50 -6.18 -4.83
N ALA A 120 12.24 -4.98 -5.38
CA ALA A 120 12.56 -4.65 -6.76
C ALA A 120 14.09 -4.57 -6.95
N THR A 121 14.65 -5.22 -7.94
CA THR A 121 16.10 -5.10 -8.25
C THR A 121 16.38 -3.94 -9.19
N SER A 122 15.40 -3.53 -10.01
CA SER A 122 15.50 -2.35 -10.87
C SER A 122 15.55 -1.06 -10.03
N LYS A 123 16.48 -0.18 -10.36
CA LYS A 123 16.61 1.16 -9.75
C LYS A 123 15.75 2.23 -10.43
N ILE A 124 14.99 1.85 -11.46
CA ILE A 124 14.20 2.78 -12.28
C ILE A 124 13.01 3.33 -11.49
N SER A 125 12.85 4.64 -11.50
CA SER A 125 11.67 5.31 -10.92
C SER A 125 10.50 5.28 -11.90
N TYR A 126 9.32 4.90 -11.42
CA TYR A 126 8.08 4.89 -12.22
C TYR A 126 7.21 6.14 -12.00
N SER A 127 7.63 7.05 -11.13
CA SER A 127 6.88 8.28 -10.89
C SER A 127 6.75 9.10 -12.17
N GLY A 128 5.52 9.44 -12.56
CA GLY A 128 5.25 10.20 -13.78
C GLY A 128 5.46 9.44 -15.11
N ARG A 129 5.74 8.14 -15.08
CA ARG A 129 5.94 7.33 -16.29
C ARG A 129 4.65 6.65 -16.72
N ASP A 130 4.48 6.53 -18.06
CA ASP A 130 3.34 5.88 -18.69
C ASP A 130 3.36 4.34 -18.58
N LEU A 131 2.32 3.70 -19.11
CA LEU A 131 2.18 2.25 -19.10
C LEU A 131 3.26 1.55 -19.92
N GLN A 132 3.55 2.06 -21.13
CA GLN A 132 4.52 1.45 -22.04
C GLN A 132 5.93 1.47 -21.46
N PHE A 133 6.32 2.59 -20.84
CA PHE A 133 7.60 2.67 -20.13
C PHE A 133 7.69 1.63 -19.00
N ARG A 134 6.62 1.44 -18.22
CA ARG A 134 6.60 0.48 -17.11
C ARG A 134 6.65 -0.97 -17.58
N GLN A 135 6.00 -1.29 -18.69
CA GLN A 135 6.05 -2.63 -19.30
C GLN A 135 7.44 -2.95 -19.85
N ASN A 136 8.10 -1.97 -20.48
CA ASN A 136 9.44 -2.15 -21.04
C ASN A 136 10.57 -2.14 -19.97
N ASN A 137 10.25 -1.71 -18.75
CA ASN A 137 11.23 -1.59 -17.66
C ASN A 137 10.71 -2.30 -16.40
N PRO A 138 10.66 -3.63 -16.35
CA PRO A 138 10.14 -4.36 -15.22
C PRO A 138 10.91 -4.06 -13.92
N ARG A 139 10.25 -4.20 -12.79
CA ARG A 139 10.84 -4.04 -11.45
C ARG A 139 11.83 -5.14 -11.13
N ASN A 140 11.69 -6.30 -11.78
CA ASN A 140 12.52 -7.49 -11.56
C ASN A 140 12.54 -7.86 -10.07
N PHE A 141 11.37 -8.23 -9.54
CA PHE A 141 11.23 -8.56 -8.13
C PHE A 141 12.02 -9.81 -7.77
N LYS A 142 12.68 -9.76 -6.60
CA LYS A 142 13.40 -10.88 -5.99
C LYS A 142 12.77 -11.21 -4.64
N ILE A 143 12.47 -12.50 -4.44
CA ILE A 143 12.00 -13.03 -3.16
C ILE A 143 13.23 -13.26 -2.28
N LEU A 144 13.26 -12.64 -1.11
CA LEU A 144 14.40 -12.64 -0.18
C LEU A 144 14.17 -13.51 1.06
N LYS A 145 12.94 -13.96 1.29
CA LYS A 145 12.58 -14.79 2.45
C LYS A 145 11.69 -15.95 2.04
N LYS A 146 11.78 -17.06 2.77
CA LYS A 146 10.82 -18.15 2.65
C LYS A 146 9.44 -17.68 3.12
N ILE A 147 8.42 -17.87 2.28
CA ILE A 147 7.02 -17.54 2.55
C ILE A 147 6.25 -18.85 2.57
N THR A 148 5.60 -19.16 3.68
CA THR A 148 4.96 -20.47 3.94
C THR A 148 3.44 -20.42 4.04
N ALA A 149 2.85 -19.23 3.89
CA ALA A 149 1.41 -19.01 3.95
C ALA A 149 0.96 -18.11 2.79
N PRO A 150 -0.34 -18.11 2.44
CA PRO A 150 -0.89 -17.19 1.46
C PRO A 150 -0.64 -15.74 1.84
N ILE A 151 -0.61 -14.86 0.86
CA ILE A 151 -0.30 -13.45 1.08
C ILE A 151 -1.38 -12.51 0.55
N ILE A 152 -1.45 -11.34 1.16
CA ILE A 152 -2.08 -10.12 0.67
C ILE A 152 -0.95 -9.16 0.29
N LEU A 153 -0.92 -8.68 -0.96
CA LEU A 153 0.02 -7.62 -1.37
C LEU A 153 -0.41 -6.27 -0.81
N VAL A 154 0.56 -5.45 -0.41
CA VAL A 154 0.30 -4.11 0.12
C VAL A 154 1.13 -3.08 -0.61
N ASP A 155 0.48 -2.03 -1.13
CA ASP A 155 1.15 -0.90 -1.78
C ASP A 155 0.45 0.42 -1.40
N ASP A 156 1.02 1.56 -1.79
CA ASP A 156 0.42 2.88 -1.53
C ASP A 156 -0.55 3.30 -2.63
N ILE A 157 -0.26 3.03 -3.89
CA ILE A 157 -1.10 3.47 -5.01
C ILE A 157 -1.11 2.46 -6.15
N VAL A 158 -2.30 2.20 -6.68
CA VAL A 158 -2.45 1.52 -7.96
C VAL A 158 -2.70 2.55 -9.08
N THR A 159 -1.83 2.55 -10.08
CA THR A 159 -1.98 3.34 -11.32
C THR A 159 -2.42 2.41 -12.45
N THR A 160 -1.49 1.85 -13.18
CA THR A 160 -1.73 0.83 -14.23
C THR A 160 -1.91 -0.58 -13.65
N GLY A 161 -1.43 -0.82 -12.44
CA GLY A 161 -1.40 -2.15 -11.80
C GLY A 161 -0.18 -3.00 -12.19
N THR A 162 0.67 -2.55 -13.12
CA THR A 162 1.84 -3.31 -13.60
C THR A 162 2.73 -3.79 -12.45
N THR A 163 3.03 -2.94 -11.48
CA THR A 163 3.88 -3.30 -10.32
C THR A 163 3.24 -4.42 -9.49
N ILE A 164 1.93 -4.33 -9.23
CA ILE A 164 1.18 -5.31 -8.44
C ILE A 164 1.11 -6.65 -9.17
N LEU A 165 0.80 -6.65 -10.47
CA LEU A 165 0.74 -7.86 -11.28
C LEU A 165 2.11 -8.52 -11.43
N GLU A 166 3.17 -7.75 -11.61
CA GLU A 166 4.54 -8.28 -11.65
C GLU A 166 4.93 -8.92 -10.31
N ALA A 167 4.63 -8.27 -9.18
CA ALA A 167 4.86 -8.83 -7.84
C ALA A 167 4.08 -10.13 -7.63
N LYS A 168 2.79 -10.13 -7.98
CA LYS A 168 1.92 -11.33 -7.96
C LYS A 168 2.54 -12.46 -8.78
N ASN A 169 2.85 -12.21 -10.04
CA ASN A 169 3.38 -13.22 -10.94
C ASN A 169 4.72 -13.79 -10.46
N THR A 170 5.58 -12.96 -9.89
CA THR A 170 6.86 -13.40 -9.30
C THR A 170 6.63 -14.37 -8.14
N LEU A 171 5.67 -14.08 -7.27
CA LEU A 171 5.35 -14.90 -6.10
C LEU A 171 4.66 -16.20 -6.49
N GLU A 172 3.70 -16.15 -7.42
CA GLU A 172 2.98 -17.34 -7.89
C GLU A 172 3.90 -18.31 -8.67
N LYS A 173 4.84 -17.80 -9.46
CA LYS A 173 5.91 -18.62 -10.08
C LYS A 173 6.77 -19.36 -9.05
N ALA A 174 6.89 -18.83 -7.85
CA ALA A 174 7.58 -19.46 -6.73
C ALA A 174 6.66 -20.36 -5.88
N GLY A 175 5.43 -20.63 -6.32
CA GLY A 175 4.46 -21.47 -5.62
C GLY A 175 3.74 -20.80 -4.45
N ILE A 176 3.84 -19.48 -4.31
CA ILE A 176 3.22 -18.73 -3.21
C ILE A 176 1.85 -18.21 -3.64
N LYS A 177 0.80 -18.59 -2.92
CA LYS A 177 -0.57 -18.14 -3.20
C LYS A 177 -0.76 -16.67 -2.86
N VAL A 178 -1.17 -15.86 -3.84
CA VAL A 178 -1.51 -14.43 -3.66
C VAL A 178 -3.02 -14.28 -3.70
N LEU A 179 -3.62 -13.73 -2.64
CA LEU A 179 -5.08 -13.67 -2.48
C LEU A 179 -5.67 -12.45 -3.20
N PHE A 180 -5.16 -11.28 -2.90
CA PHE A 180 -5.56 -9.97 -3.45
C PHE A 180 -4.53 -8.91 -3.07
N ALA A 181 -4.70 -7.69 -3.55
CA ALA A 181 -3.91 -6.54 -3.12
C ALA A 181 -4.77 -5.53 -2.34
N LEU A 182 -4.15 -4.90 -1.33
CA LEU A 182 -4.67 -3.73 -0.62
C LEU A 182 -3.77 -2.55 -0.92
N VAL A 183 -4.34 -1.45 -1.40
CA VAL A 183 -3.63 -0.20 -1.67
C VAL A 183 -4.34 0.97 -1.01
N LEU A 184 -3.59 2.02 -0.72
CA LEU A 184 -4.17 3.20 -0.10
C LEU A 184 -5.06 3.95 -1.09
N ALA A 185 -4.62 4.12 -2.34
CA ALA A 185 -5.39 4.85 -3.35
C ALA A 185 -5.38 4.23 -4.74
N ASP A 186 -6.44 4.53 -5.52
CA ASP A 186 -6.57 4.18 -6.93
C ASP A 186 -6.47 5.43 -7.81
N ALA A 187 -5.53 5.45 -8.75
CA ALA A 187 -5.29 6.57 -9.64
C ALA A 187 -6.32 6.74 -10.78
N LYS A 188 -7.25 5.81 -10.94
CA LYS A 188 -8.36 5.94 -11.90
C LYS A 188 -9.58 6.66 -11.33
N HIS A 189 -9.54 6.97 -10.02
CA HIS A 189 -10.62 7.62 -9.27
C HIS A 189 -10.16 8.86 -8.52
#